data_8e3e44b8fe66ae737b481f54a8f84bac
#
_entry.id   8e3e44b8fe66ae737b481f54a8f84bac
#
_cell.length_a   1.000
_cell.length_b   1.000
_cell.length_c   1.000
_cell.angle_alpha   90.00
_cell.angle_beta   90.00
_cell.angle_gamma   90.00
#
_symmetry.space_group_name_H-M   'P 1'
#
loop_
_entity.id
_entity.type
_entity.pdbx_description
1 polymer ?
#
loop_
_entity_poly.entity_id
_entity_poly.type
_entity_poly.pdbx_seq_one_letter_code
_entity_poly.pdbx_strand_id
1 'polypeptide(L)'
;MDHLRRMGDSHISIFTLGEWLPQWYDRLHGEELIAKAARMGINTIYTHFFKGFGLVHEHDEMERMRDFVKIAHKNGVQVIGYCQLGSLYYEAMLDEVPELEDWAARDENGGYLYYANSRQHYYRWRPCLENPDFLAYFKRVIAWGVEHVGLDGFHFDNSQVRECYCPRCQAAFRAFLTENIPNPREVLGLAHFRNVRIPPLLQNDEVHDPLCLWRARFRHAQLARAQKEIFDYVKSFGRLVLHNPGLLRPDFSKSGDPALTPASCDFVFAENGSFIRAEDGKTITQILSFKLGQRFGFRIFDAPWMHKDGDYVIPQDADTINRFLAQGMIYGNITGAPWFVRSRKTGDRVILDDPVQYDTAKRAFDYFKAHEALYSGTPVPRARLLYAADTFYGWPAGGFASFCAAGDLLADSAVPYTVITYGDLADAEAGETVVLPDMRFASREQYALLADAARRGVRLVKLGAYGLYNENGKERDHADPIRDLRGLPNILTALPEDVRIPIRTPGGEPLPGVLTETAVCAGGSLVLHLLRADNTRTVDADVTLRDARIRPGMRAALCSMDEGCILSGYEVTEGEARLRIRGLRTMATVAVAGEE
;
A
#
# COMPACT_ATOMS: atom_id res chain seq x y z
N MET A 1 5.65 5.36 17.94
CA MET A 1 4.76 4.43 17.22
C MET A 1 5.46 3.09 17.22
N ASP A 2 4.80 2.01 17.56
CA ASP A 2 5.41 0.69 17.60
C ASP A 2 5.77 0.22 16.19
N HIS A 3 7.05 0.22 15.85
CA HIS A 3 7.56 -0.18 14.55
C HIS A 3 7.29 -1.65 14.23
N LEU A 4 7.13 -2.47 15.27
CA LEU A 4 6.94 -3.91 15.18
C LEU A 4 5.49 -4.34 15.41
N ARG A 5 4.52 -3.47 15.10
CA ARG A 5 3.12 -3.89 15.19
C ARG A 5 2.87 -5.11 14.33
N ARG A 6 2.41 -6.15 14.95
CA ARG A 6 2.12 -7.46 14.34
C ARG A 6 0.62 -7.69 14.40
N MET A 7 0.01 -7.82 13.26
CA MET A 7 -1.44 -8.01 13.15
C MET A 7 -1.78 -9.46 12.84
N GLY A 8 -2.71 -10.00 13.60
CA GLY A 8 -3.47 -11.18 13.23
C GLY A 8 -4.71 -10.76 12.47
N ASP A 9 -5.09 -11.53 11.49
CA ASP A 9 -6.30 -11.28 10.72
C ASP A 9 -7.38 -12.31 11.07
N SER A 10 -8.51 -11.81 11.57
CA SER A 10 -9.71 -12.60 11.83
C SER A 10 -10.91 -11.82 11.32
N HIS A 11 -11.32 -12.10 10.10
CA HIS A 11 -12.40 -11.40 9.42
C HIS A 11 -13.59 -12.34 9.20
N ILE A 12 -14.35 -12.63 10.26
CA ILE A 12 -15.54 -13.44 10.19
C ILE A 12 -16.74 -12.62 10.65
N SER A 13 -17.75 -12.58 9.81
CA SER A 13 -19.04 -11.98 10.09
C SER A 13 -20.14 -13.04 10.08
N ILE A 14 -21.00 -13.03 11.09
CA ILE A 14 -22.20 -13.86 11.12
C ILE A 14 -23.28 -13.38 10.14
N PHE A 15 -23.20 -12.11 9.70
CA PHE A 15 -24.17 -11.51 8.79
C PHE A 15 -23.76 -11.58 7.31
N THR A 16 -22.64 -12.17 6.98
CA THR A 16 -22.20 -12.30 5.58
C THR A 16 -22.94 -13.43 4.89
N LEU A 17 -23.78 -13.12 3.92
CA LEU A 17 -24.50 -14.12 3.13
C LEU A 17 -23.52 -15.07 2.42
N GLY A 18 -23.71 -16.37 2.65
CA GLY A 18 -22.88 -17.44 2.09
C GLY A 18 -21.49 -17.58 2.70
N GLU A 19 -21.13 -16.75 3.68
CA GLU A 19 -19.86 -16.79 4.40
C GLU A 19 -20.03 -16.84 5.92
N TRP A 20 -21.23 -17.08 6.37
CA TRP A 20 -21.53 -17.22 7.78
C TRP A 20 -20.97 -18.53 8.31
N LEU A 21 -20.10 -18.43 9.32
CA LEU A 21 -19.42 -19.56 9.96
C LEU A 21 -19.58 -19.50 11.48
N PRO A 22 -20.81 -19.62 12.01
CA PRO A 22 -21.08 -19.46 13.45
C PRO A 22 -20.28 -20.46 14.30
N GLN A 23 -20.00 -21.65 13.76
CA GLN A 23 -19.21 -22.68 14.44
C GLN A 23 -17.74 -22.27 14.69
N TRP A 24 -17.23 -21.28 13.93
CA TRP A 24 -15.86 -20.77 14.10
C TRP A 24 -15.81 -19.52 14.96
N TYR A 25 -16.90 -18.76 15.07
CA TYR A 25 -16.92 -17.45 15.72
C TYR A 25 -16.40 -17.54 17.17
N ASP A 26 -17.01 -18.40 18.01
CA ASP A 26 -16.65 -18.52 19.43
C ASP A 26 -15.21 -19.00 19.62
N ARG A 27 -14.73 -19.88 18.75
CA ARG A 27 -13.34 -20.35 18.80
C ARG A 27 -12.35 -19.25 18.44
N LEU A 28 -12.62 -18.50 17.36
CA LEU A 28 -11.73 -17.44 16.87
C LEU A 28 -11.68 -16.25 17.82
N HIS A 29 -12.76 -16.00 18.55
CA HIS A 29 -12.86 -14.91 19.52
C HIS A 29 -12.68 -15.39 20.97
N GLY A 30 -12.29 -16.65 21.17
CA GLY A 30 -12.08 -17.25 22.49
C GLY A 30 -10.72 -16.92 23.12
N GLU A 31 -10.65 -16.93 24.46
CA GLU A 31 -9.44 -16.61 25.24
C GLU A 31 -8.25 -17.50 24.88
N GLU A 32 -8.48 -18.79 24.63
CA GLU A 32 -7.41 -19.75 24.30
C GLU A 32 -6.63 -19.33 23.05
N LEU A 33 -7.36 -18.98 21.97
CA LEU A 33 -6.74 -18.62 20.71
C LEU A 33 -6.07 -17.25 20.77
N ILE A 34 -6.67 -16.30 21.46
CA ILE A 34 -6.08 -14.98 21.70
C ILE A 34 -4.79 -15.08 22.49
N ALA A 35 -4.79 -15.85 23.57
CA ALA A 35 -3.58 -16.10 24.36
C ALA A 35 -2.49 -16.80 23.52
N LYS A 36 -2.88 -17.70 22.63
CA LYS A 36 -1.95 -18.36 21.69
C LYS A 36 -1.36 -17.37 20.68
N ALA A 37 -2.18 -16.48 20.11
CA ALA A 37 -1.73 -15.41 19.22
C ALA A 37 -0.77 -14.44 19.92
N ALA A 38 -1.08 -14.02 21.14
CA ALA A 38 -0.21 -13.16 21.94
C ALA A 38 1.15 -13.83 22.24
N ARG A 39 1.15 -15.12 22.58
CA ARG A 39 2.41 -15.89 22.77
C ARG A 39 3.20 -16.05 21.48
N MET A 40 2.56 -16.09 20.32
CA MET A 40 3.24 -16.08 19.03
C MET A 40 3.92 -14.73 18.75
N GLY A 41 3.45 -13.67 19.38
CA GLY A 41 3.96 -12.31 19.23
C GLY A 41 2.99 -11.35 18.57
N ILE A 42 1.74 -11.73 18.32
CA ILE A 42 0.69 -10.84 17.84
C ILE A 42 0.34 -9.83 18.92
N ASN A 43 0.32 -8.55 18.58
CA ASN A 43 -0.03 -7.47 19.50
C ASN A 43 -1.23 -6.64 19.02
N THR A 44 -1.75 -6.93 17.85
CA THR A 44 -2.92 -6.26 17.29
C THR A 44 -3.70 -7.25 16.43
N ILE A 45 -5.00 -7.27 16.60
CA ILE A 45 -5.94 -8.10 15.84
C ILE A 45 -6.91 -7.19 15.10
N TYR A 46 -7.19 -7.52 13.85
CA TYR A 46 -8.28 -6.93 13.13
C TYR A 46 -9.38 -7.97 12.95
N THR A 47 -10.61 -7.63 13.31
CA THR A 47 -11.74 -8.55 13.29
C THR A 47 -13.04 -7.80 13.01
N HIS A 48 -14.12 -8.54 12.81
CA HIS A 48 -15.43 -8.00 12.49
C HIS A 48 -15.94 -7.00 13.56
N PHE A 49 -16.66 -5.96 13.11
CA PHE A 49 -17.42 -5.07 13.99
C PHE A 49 -18.72 -4.58 13.33
N PHE A 50 -18.65 -3.96 12.13
CA PHE A 50 -19.82 -3.42 11.44
C PHE A 50 -19.81 -3.81 9.97
N LYS A 51 -20.80 -4.55 9.52
CA LYS A 51 -20.90 -5.06 8.13
C LYS A 51 -21.81 -4.22 7.24
N GLY A 52 -22.59 -3.33 7.81
CA GLY A 52 -23.52 -2.45 7.10
C GLY A 52 -24.95 -2.93 7.08
N PHE A 53 -25.37 -3.76 8.03
CA PHE A 53 -26.76 -4.12 8.25
C PHE A 53 -27.51 -3.14 9.15
N GLY A 54 -26.81 -2.23 9.82
CA GLY A 54 -27.34 -1.25 10.75
C GLY A 54 -27.00 -1.55 12.20
N LEU A 55 -27.03 -0.50 13.03
CA LEU A 55 -26.72 -0.61 14.47
C LEU A 55 -27.73 -1.49 15.22
N VAL A 56 -28.98 -1.48 14.78
CA VAL A 56 -30.04 -2.29 15.40
C VAL A 56 -29.82 -3.78 15.10
N HIS A 57 -29.60 -4.12 13.84
CA HIS A 57 -29.46 -5.51 13.41
C HIS A 57 -28.10 -6.13 13.80
N GLU A 58 -27.05 -5.33 13.94
CA GLU A 58 -25.71 -5.81 14.33
C GLU A 58 -25.45 -5.69 15.84
N HIS A 59 -26.42 -5.22 16.63
CA HIS A 59 -26.26 -4.92 18.05
C HIS A 59 -25.71 -6.12 18.85
N ASP A 60 -26.32 -7.29 18.72
CA ASP A 60 -25.94 -8.46 19.51
C ASP A 60 -24.50 -8.93 19.20
N GLU A 61 -24.08 -8.81 17.94
CA GLU A 61 -22.70 -9.12 17.54
C GLU A 61 -21.72 -8.09 18.07
N MET A 62 -22.08 -6.80 18.10
CA MET A 62 -21.28 -5.75 18.72
C MET A 62 -21.09 -5.96 20.23
N GLU A 63 -22.14 -6.44 20.94
CA GLU A 63 -22.03 -6.81 22.34
C GLU A 63 -21.05 -7.99 22.56
N ARG A 64 -21.11 -9.01 21.72
CA ARG A 64 -20.15 -10.10 21.74
C ARG A 64 -18.72 -9.60 21.44
N MET A 65 -18.57 -8.65 20.52
CA MET A 65 -17.29 -8.02 20.23
C MET A 65 -16.74 -7.26 21.43
N ARG A 66 -17.60 -6.58 22.22
CA ARG A 66 -17.18 -5.94 23.47
C ARG A 66 -16.53 -6.93 24.45
N ASP A 67 -17.09 -8.12 24.57
CA ASP A 67 -16.52 -9.14 25.45
C ASP A 67 -15.21 -9.71 24.89
N PHE A 68 -15.10 -9.85 23.57
CA PHE A 68 -13.86 -10.21 22.90
C PHE A 68 -12.75 -9.15 23.11
N VAL A 69 -13.06 -7.87 23.01
CA VAL A 69 -12.10 -6.77 23.25
C VAL A 69 -11.53 -6.87 24.66
N LYS A 70 -12.34 -7.17 25.68
CA LYS A 70 -11.84 -7.38 27.06
C LYS A 70 -10.86 -8.56 27.15
N ILE A 71 -11.17 -9.67 26.46
CA ILE A 71 -10.29 -10.85 26.39
C ILE A 71 -8.96 -10.48 25.71
N ALA A 72 -9.02 -9.76 24.60
CA ALA A 72 -7.84 -9.32 23.86
C ALA A 72 -6.96 -8.39 24.72
N HIS A 73 -7.55 -7.38 25.34
CA HIS A 73 -6.84 -6.44 26.22
C HIS A 73 -6.19 -7.13 27.42
N LYS A 74 -6.86 -8.11 28.03
CA LYS A 74 -6.29 -8.95 29.11
C LYS A 74 -5.00 -9.66 28.67
N ASN A 75 -4.89 -10.00 27.38
CA ASN A 75 -3.73 -10.64 26.78
C ASN A 75 -2.74 -9.64 26.13
N GLY A 76 -2.92 -8.34 26.32
CA GLY A 76 -2.05 -7.30 25.76
C GLY A 76 -2.21 -7.09 24.25
N VAL A 77 -3.35 -7.47 23.69
CA VAL A 77 -3.65 -7.39 22.25
C VAL A 77 -4.67 -6.28 21.99
N GLN A 78 -4.34 -5.37 21.07
CA GLN A 78 -5.26 -4.33 20.58
C GLN A 78 -6.23 -4.91 19.55
N VAL A 79 -7.44 -4.34 19.45
CA VAL A 79 -8.49 -4.78 18.53
C VAL A 79 -8.88 -3.66 17.58
N ILE A 80 -8.74 -3.91 16.28
CA ILE A 80 -9.24 -3.05 15.20
C ILE A 80 -10.52 -3.65 14.67
N GLY A 81 -11.62 -2.88 14.73
CA GLY A 81 -12.93 -3.29 14.24
C GLY A 81 -13.08 -3.08 12.74
N TYR A 82 -13.45 -4.11 12.01
CA TYR A 82 -13.83 -4.01 10.60
C TYR A 82 -15.12 -3.21 10.46
N CYS A 83 -15.12 -2.22 9.57
CA CYS A 83 -16.28 -1.41 9.21
C CYS A 83 -16.44 -1.35 7.70
N GLN A 84 -17.59 -1.78 7.20
CA GLN A 84 -17.93 -1.70 5.80
C GLN A 84 -18.33 -0.27 5.41
N LEU A 85 -17.40 0.48 4.84
CA LEU A 85 -17.67 1.83 4.32
C LEU A 85 -18.30 1.79 2.91
N GLY A 86 -18.07 0.69 2.20
CA GLY A 86 -18.32 0.53 0.76
C GLY A 86 -19.72 0.15 0.36
N SER A 87 -20.55 -0.30 1.27
CA SER A 87 -21.89 -0.78 0.94
C SER A 87 -22.79 -0.86 2.18
N LEU A 88 -24.09 -0.83 1.93
CA LEU A 88 -25.15 -0.90 2.92
C LEU A 88 -26.10 -2.04 2.54
N TYR A 89 -26.47 -2.88 3.48
CA TYR A 89 -27.50 -3.90 3.30
C TYR A 89 -28.87 -3.23 3.48
N TYR A 90 -29.44 -2.74 2.38
CA TYR A 90 -30.61 -1.88 2.43
C TYR A 90 -31.84 -2.56 3.01
N GLU A 91 -31.99 -3.84 2.81
CA GLU A 91 -33.13 -4.62 3.30
C GLU A 91 -33.22 -4.55 4.84
N ALA A 92 -32.13 -4.71 5.56
CA ALA A 92 -32.08 -4.59 7.00
C ALA A 92 -32.05 -3.12 7.48
N MET A 93 -31.24 -2.29 6.82
CA MET A 93 -31.06 -0.90 7.24
C MET A 93 -32.30 -0.03 7.07
N LEU A 94 -33.22 -0.34 6.14
CA LEU A 94 -34.47 0.40 5.96
C LEU A 94 -35.40 0.33 7.20
N ASP A 95 -35.26 -0.72 8.02
CA ASP A 95 -36.01 -0.80 9.30
C ASP A 95 -35.53 0.25 10.32
N GLU A 96 -34.24 0.61 10.25
CA GLU A 96 -33.63 1.60 11.15
C GLU A 96 -33.63 3.02 10.56
N VAL A 97 -33.40 3.13 9.24
CA VAL A 97 -33.22 4.38 8.51
C VAL A 97 -34.20 4.41 7.33
N PRO A 98 -35.44 4.89 7.51
CA PRO A 98 -36.42 4.95 6.41
C PRO A 98 -35.99 5.78 5.20
N GLU A 99 -35.13 6.81 5.42
CA GLU A 99 -34.56 7.67 4.37
C GLU A 99 -33.31 7.11 3.70
N LEU A 100 -32.99 5.84 3.92
CA LEU A 100 -31.76 5.20 3.38
C LEU A 100 -31.63 5.31 1.86
N GLU A 101 -32.74 5.38 1.14
CA GLU A 101 -32.74 5.59 -0.32
C GLU A 101 -32.02 6.87 -0.76
N ASP A 102 -32.07 7.93 0.06
CA ASP A 102 -31.37 9.18 -0.19
C ASP A 102 -29.85 9.06 -0.02
N TRP A 103 -29.40 8.03 0.71
CA TRP A 103 -27.97 7.76 0.90
C TRP A 103 -27.35 6.96 -0.24
N ALA A 104 -28.18 6.26 -1.01
CA ALA A 104 -27.72 5.39 -2.08
C ALA A 104 -27.13 6.20 -3.24
N ALA A 105 -25.98 5.75 -3.73
CA ALA A 105 -25.37 6.28 -4.93
C ALA A 105 -26.25 5.97 -6.16
N ARG A 106 -26.27 6.88 -7.13
CA ARG A 106 -27.09 6.79 -8.33
C ARG A 106 -26.22 6.67 -9.57
N ASP A 107 -26.64 5.85 -10.52
CA ASP A 107 -26.08 5.81 -11.86
C ASP A 107 -26.47 7.05 -12.67
N GLU A 108 -26.01 7.14 -13.91
CA GLU A 108 -26.28 8.26 -14.82
C GLU A 108 -27.75 8.41 -15.21
N ASN A 109 -28.56 7.36 -15.08
CA ASN A 109 -29.99 7.31 -15.37
C ASN A 109 -30.85 7.50 -14.10
N GLY A 110 -30.21 7.64 -12.94
CA GLY A 110 -30.87 7.80 -11.64
C GLY A 110 -31.21 6.49 -10.93
N GLY A 111 -30.81 5.33 -11.47
CA GLY A 111 -30.93 4.03 -10.83
C GLY A 111 -29.97 3.86 -9.65
N TYR A 112 -30.26 2.89 -8.78
CA TYR A 112 -29.38 2.59 -7.66
C TYR A 112 -28.09 1.90 -8.12
N LEU A 113 -26.97 2.29 -7.54
CA LEU A 113 -25.71 1.56 -7.69
C LEU A 113 -25.59 0.48 -6.63
N TYR A 114 -25.48 -0.75 -7.10
CA TYR A 114 -25.31 -1.91 -6.23
C TYR A 114 -23.82 -2.24 -6.03
N TYR A 115 -23.50 -2.83 -4.89
CA TYR A 115 -22.18 -3.41 -4.67
C TYR A 115 -22.03 -4.67 -5.52
N ALA A 116 -21.26 -4.58 -6.59
CA ALA A 116 -21.09 -5.65 -7.58
C ALA A 116 -20.20 -6.79 -7.06
N ASN A 117 -20.76 -7.63 -6.21
CA ASN A 117 -20.15 -8.88 -5.79
C ASN A 117 -21.05 -10.03 -6.23
N SER A 118 -20.52 -11.05 -6.86
CA SER A 118 -21.22 -12.17 -7.52
C SER A 118 -22.27 -12.92 -6.68
N ARG A 119 -22.39 -12.66 -5.38
CA ARG A 119 -23.32 -13.32 -4.47
C ARG A 119 -24.30 -12.41 -3.75
N GLN A 120 -24.17 -11.08 -3.85
CA GLN A 120 -24.91 -10.15 -3.00
C GLN A 120 -25.38 -8.88 -3.72
N HIS A 121 -25.53 -8.92 -5.04
CA HIS A 121 -25.82 -7.75 -5.88
C HIS A 121 -27.04 -6.94 -5.45
N TYR A 122 -28.12 -7.61 -5.15
CA TYR A 122 -29.44 -6.97 -4.99
C TYR A 122 -29.78 -6.63 -3.54
N TYR A 123 -28.93 -6.98 -2.58
CA TYR A 123 -29.13 -6.68 -1.16
C TYR A 123 -28.25 -5.56 -0.63
N ARG A 124 -27.34 -5.02 -1.47
CA ARG A 124 -26.37 -4.02 -1.04
C ARG A 124 -26.31 -2.86 -2.00
N TRP A 125 -26.68 -1.67 -1.49
CA TRP A 125 -26.43 -0.42 -2.19
C TRP A 125 -25.03 0.12 -1.88
N ARG A 126 -24.47 0.88 -2.83
CA ARG A 126 -23.31 1.71 -2.58
C ARG A 126 -23.76 3.04 -1.99
N PRO A 127 -23.17 3.54 -0.88
CA PRO A 127 -23.52 4.84 -0.34
C PRO A 127 -22.90 5.97 -1.18
N CYS A 128 -23.57 7.12 -1.20
CA CYS A 128 -23.06 8.36 -1.76
C CYS A 128 -22.14 9.07 -0.75
N LEU A 129 -20.90 9.28 -1.09
CA LEU A 129 -19.91 9.92 -0.21
C LEU A 129 -20.13 11.43 -0.02
N GLU A 130 -21.02 12.07 -0.80
CA GLU A 130 -21.47 13.47 -0.61
C GLU A 130 -22.76 13.56 0.25
N ASN A 131 -23.23 12.45 0.80
CA ASN A 131 -24.40 12.47 1.66
C ASN A 131 -23.97 12.70 3.12
N PRO A 132 -24.33 13.85 3.74
CA PRO A 132 -23.92 14.16 5.10
C PRO A 132 -24.57 13.26 6.15
N ASP A 133 -25.80 12.78 5.91
CA ASP A 133 -26.53 11.93 6.85
C ASP A 133 -25.90 10.53 6.92
N PHE A 134 -25.45 10.01 5.77
CA PHE A 134 -24.64 8.78 5.74
C PHE A 134 -23.35 8.95 6.56
N LEU A 135 -22.60 10.04 6.36
CA LEU A 135 -21.37 10.27 7.10
C LEU A 135 -21.63 10.48 8.61
N ALA A 136 -22.72 11.17 8.95
CA ALA A 136 -23.14 11.33 10.35
C ALA A 136 -23.53 10.00 11.00
N TYR A 137 -24.28 9.14 10.29
CA TYR A 137 -24.59 7.80 10.77
C TYR A 137 -23.32 6.98 11.01
N PHE A 138 -22.37 7.04 10.06
CA PHE A 138 -21.13 6.29 10.17
C PHE A 138 -20.28 6.76 11.36
N LYS A 139 -20.31 8.06 11.68
CA LYS A 139 -19.71 8.58 12.92
C LYS A 139 -20.38 8.03 14.19
N ARG A 140 -21.71 7.79 14.18
CA ARG A 140 -22.38 7.11 15.31
C ARG A 140 -21.87 5.68 15.48
N VAL A 141 -21.68 4.93 14.38
CA VAL A 141 -21.09 3.60 14.42
C VAL A 141 -19.70 3.63 15.06
N ILE A 142 -18.86 4.60 14.67
CA ILE A 142 -17.51 4.78 15.23
C ILE A 142 -17.59 5.11 16.73
N ALA A 143 -18.43 6.08 17.12
CA ALA A 143 -18.60 6.44 18.53
C ALA A 143 -19.03 5.23 19.37
N TRP A 144 -20.00 4.44 18.89
CA TRP A 144 -20.42 3.21 19.54
C TRP A 144 -19.28 2.22 19.73
N GLY A 145 -18.47 2.01 18.68
CA GLY A 145 -17.30 1.13 18.72
C GLY A 145 -16.25 1.56 19.74
N VAL A 146 -16.02 2.87 19.89
CA VAL A 146 -15.05 3.39 20.86
C VAL A 146 -15.62 3.38 22.29
N GLU A 147 -16.79 3.98 22.47
CA GLU A 147 -17.33 4.30 23.80
C GLU A 147 -17.97 3.10 24.49
N HIS A 148 -18.58 2.21 23.70
CA HIS A 148 -19.30 1.06 24.22
C HIS A 148 -18.54 -0.26 24.06
N VAL A 149 -17.95 -0.52 22.89
CA VAL A 149 -17.21 -1.76 22.62
C VAL A 149 -15.76 -1.69 23.09
N GLY A 150 -15.14 -0.52 23.03
CA GLY A 150 -13.76 -0.30 23.47
C GLY A 150 -12.71 -0.61 22.42
N LEU A 151 -13.04 -0.50 21.13
CA LEU A 151 -12.11 -0.73 20.02
C LEU A 151 -10.92 0.22 20.05
N ASP A 152 -9.74 -0.29 19.68
CA ASP A 152 -8.50 0.48 19.57
C ASP A 152 -8.32 1.15 18.21
N GLY A 153 -9.12 0.77 17.23
CA GLY A 153 -9.08 1.32 15.88
C GLY A 153 -10.15 0.75 14.97
N PHE A 154 -10.16 1.23 13.74
CA PHE A 154 -11.15 0.85 12.73
C PHE A 154 -10.48 0.53 11.40
N HIS A 155 -10.96 -0.54 10.76
CA HIS A 155 -10.63 -0.91 9.40
C HIS A 155 -11.81 -0.59 8.48
N PHE A 156 -11.65 0.41 7.63
CA PHE A 156 -12.68 0.81 6.67
C PHE A 156 -12.52 0.03 5.36
N ASP A 157 -13.38 -0.97 5.18
CA ASP A 157 -13.36 -1.83 4.00
C ASP A 157 -14.07 -1.20 2.81
N ASN A 158 -13.62 -1.57 1.60
CA ASN A 158 -14.15 -1.05 0.34
C ASN A 158 -14.17 0.49 0.28
N SER A 159 -13.16 1.10 0.86
CA SER A 159 -12.93 2.55 0.84
C SER A 159 -12.30 2.97 -0.48
N GLN A 160 -13.10 2.90 -1.57
CA GLN A 160 -12.69 2.99 -2.96
C GLN A 160 -13.34 4.17 -3.68
N VAL A 161 -12.72 4.60 -4.78
CA VAL A 161 -13.32 5.53 -5.74
C VAL A 161 -14.64 4.98 -6.26
N ARG A 162 -15.66 5.84 -6.33
CA ARG A 162 -17.02 5.43 -6.72
C ARG A 162 -17.66 6.41 -7.68
N GLU A 163 -18.50 5.84 -8.51
CA GLU A 163 -19.42 6.61 -9.32
C GLU A 163 -20.67 6.99 -8.50
N CYS A 164 -21.13 8.22 -8.67
CA CYS A 164 -22.43 8.66 -8.22
C CYS A 164 -22.84 9.92 -9.01
N TYR A 165 -24.01 9.89 -9.60
CA TYR A 165 -24.53 10.97 -10.43
C TYR A 165 -25.71 11.70 -9.80
N CYS A 166 -25.96 11.48 -8.50
CA CYS A 166 -27.03 12.12 -7.75
C CYS A 166 -26.89 13.66 -7.74
N PRO A 167 -27.96 14.42 -7.42
CA PRO A 167 -27.93 15.88 -7.41
C PRO A 167 -26.82 16.48 -6.53
N ARG A 168 -26.52 15.85 -5.37
CA ARG A 168 -25.43 16.27 -4.48
C ARG A 168 -24.06 16.17 -5.17
N CYS A 169 -23.77 15.02 -5.80
CA CYS A 169 -22.53 14.83 -6.55
C CYS A 169 -22.41 15.77 -7.75
N GLN A 170 -23.51 16.05 -8.46
CA GLN A 170 -23.53 17.03 -9.55
C GLN A 170 -23.18 18.44 -9.05
N ALA A 171 -23.71 18.83 -7.88
CA ALA A 171 -23.39 20.12 -7.27
C ALA A 171 -21.93 20.18 -6.81
N ALA A 172 -21.45 19.13 -6.12
CA ALA A 172 -20.07 19.03 -5.67
C ALA A 172 -19.05 19.07 -6.83
N PHE A 173 -19.37 18.42 -7.95
CA PHE A 173 -18.53 18.47 -9.15
C PHE A 173 -18.41 19.88 -9.73
N ARG A 174 -19.51 20.61 -9.83
CA ARG A 174 -19.49 22.00 -10.29
C ARG A 174 -18.69 22.91 -9.36
N ALA A 175 -18.82 22.72 -8.04
CA ALA A 175 -18.04 23.45 -7.05
C ALA A 175 -16.56 23.13 -7.21
N PHE A 176 -16.19 21.85 -7.33
CA PHE A 176 -14.82 21.40 -7.56
C PHE A 176 -14.20 22.01 -8.83
N LEU A 177 -14.94 22.03 -9.95
CA LEU A 177 -14.46 22.67 -11.17
C LEU A 177 -14.24 24.19 -10.97
N THR A 178 -15.16 24.86 -10.24
CA THR A 178 -15.06 26.30 -9.98
C THR A 178 -13.85 26.65 -9.11
N GLU A 179 -13.55 25.81 -8.14
CA GLU A 179 -12.41 25.97 -7.23
C GLU A 179 -11.07 25.75 -7.95
N ASN A 180 -11.01 24.76 -8.85
CA ASN A 180 -9.75 24.29 -9.41
C ASN A 180 -9.46 24.86 -10.82
N ILE A 181 -10.45 25.44 -11.49
CA ILE A 181 -10.29 25.99 -12.85
C ILE A 181 -10.75 27.46 -12.86
N PRO A 182 -9.83 28.41 -12.62
CA PRO A 182 -10.18 29.82 -12.59
C PRO A 182 -10.58 30.37 -13.96
N ASN A 183 -10.11 29.77 -15.04
CA ASN A 183 -10.45 30.19 -16.43
C ASN A 183 -11.09 29.02 -17.21
N PRO A 184 -12.40 28.78 -17.07
CA PRO A 184 -13.10 27.69 -17.74
C PRO A 184 -13.04 27.75 -19.26
N ARG A 185 -12.94 28.97 -19.84
CA ARG A 185 -12.90 29.16 -21.29
C ARG A 185 -11.58 28.67 -21.89
N GLU A 186 -10.48 28.93 -21.21
CA GLU A 186 -9.15 28.55 -21.66
C GLU A 186 -8.93 27.02 -21.52
N VAL A 187 -9.32 26.46 -20.39
CA VAL A 187 -9.06 25.04 -20.05
C VAL A 187 -10.06 24.11 -20.74
N LEU A 188 -11.35 24.45 -20.74
CA LEU A 188 -12.43 23.56 -21.18
C LEU A 188 -13.26 24.12 -22.33
N GLY A 189 -12.98 25.35 -22.80
CA GLY A 189 -13.80 26.04 -23.83
C GLY A 189 -15.21 26.44 -23.34
N LEU A 190 -15.47 26.40 -22.02
CA LEU A 190 -16.78 26.64 -21.44
C LEU A 190 -16.90 28.08 -20.92
N ALA A 191 -18.12 28.66 -21.01
CA ALA A 191 -18.37 29.98 -20.46
C ALA A 191 -18.40 29.99 -18.93
N HIS A 192 -18.90 28.92 -18.31
CA HIS A 192 -19.04 28.72 -16.87
C HIS A 192 -19.40 27.27 -16.55
N PHE A 193 -19.40 26.89 -15.27
CA PHE A 193 -19.69 25.51 -14.83
C PHE A 193 -21.14 25.27 -14.36
N ARG A 194 -22.01 26.29 -14.29
CA ARG A 194 -23.36 26.17 -13.70
C ARG A 194 -24.21 25.03 -14.27
N ASN A 195 -24.08 24.75 -15.55
CA ASN A 195 -24.88 23.74 -16.25
C ASN A 195 -24.08 22.47 -16.59
N VAL A 196 -22.82 22.39 -16.14
CA VAL A 196 -21.99 21.22 -16.39
C VAL A 196 -22.51 20.05 -15.59
N ARG A 197 -22.55 18.88 -16.21
CA ARG A 197 -22.86 17.60 -15.57
C ARG A 197 -21.61 16.74 -15.51
N ILE A 198 -21.58 15.84 -14.54
CA ILE A 198 -20.54 14.81 -14.47
C ILE A 198 -20.64 13.97 -15.74
N PRO A 199 -19.59 13.87 -16.57
CA PRO A 199 -19.61 13.01 -17.75
C PRO A 199 -19.62 11.54 -17.34
N PRO A 200 -20.14 10.63 -18.19
CA PRO A 200 -20.11 9.19 -17.94
C PRO A 200 -18.66 8.68 -17.89
N LEU A 201 -18.47 7.50 -17.29
CA LEU A 201 -17.19 6.82 -17.30
C LEU A 201 -16.87 6.36 -18.73
N LEU A 202 -15.78 6.88 -19.30
CA LEU A 202 -15.26 6.36 -20.56
C LEU A 202 -14.45 5.09 -20.31
N GLN A 203 -14.71 4.06 -21.11
CA GLN A 203 -13.98 2.79 -21.07
C GLN A 203 -12.79 2.79 -22.05
N ASN A 204 -12.09 3.91 -22.14
CA ASN A 204 -10.91 4.05 -22.99
C ASN A 204 -9.64 3.94 -22.16
N ASP A 205 -8.59 3.36 -22.73
CA ASP A 205 -7.29 3.24 -22.07
C ASP A 205 -6.67 4.61 -21.79
N GLU A 206 -6.78 5.55 -22.73
CA GLU A 206 -6.34 6.94 -22.58
C GLU A 206 -7.52 7.89 -22.66
N VAL A 207 -7.58 8.83 -21.74
CA VAL A 207 -8.63 9.84 -21.64
C VAL A 207 -8.08 11.20 -22.05
N HIS A 208 -8.56 11.73 -23.18
CA HIS A 208 -8.13 13.02 -23.73
C HIS A 208 -9.18 14.13 -23.57
N ASP A 209 -10.42 13.78 -23.25
CA ASP A 209 -11.44 14.77 -22.95
C ASP A 209 -11.15 15.46 -21.61
N PRO A 210 -10.95 16.81 -21.60
CA PRO A 210 -10.58 17.50 -20.38
C PRO A 210 -11.61 17.37 -19.26
N LEU A 211 -12.90 17.34 -19.58
CA LEU A 211 -13.95 17.22 -18.58
C LEU A 211 -13.93 15.82 -17.91
N CYS A 212 -13.60 14.78 -18.68
CA CYS A 212 -13.44 13.42 -18.17
C CYS A 212 -12.20 13.30 -17.28
N LEU A 213 -11.09 13.99 -17.60
CA LEU A 213 -9.92 14.08 -16.72
C LEU A 213 -10.26 14.78 -15.41
N TRP A 214 -11.00 15.89 -15.46
CA TRP A 214 -11.44 16.58 -14.25
C TRP A 214 -12.46 15.78 -13.44
N ARG A 215 -13.30 14.95 -14.11
CA ARG A 215 -14.13 13.97 -13.41
C ARG A 215 -13.28 12.96 -12.63
N ALA A 216 -12.24 12.40 -13.24
CA ALA A 216 -11.35 11.45 -12.55
C ALA A 216 -10.72 12.11 -11.31
N ARG A 217 -10.13 13.30 -11.44
CA ARG A 217 -9.60 14.06 -10.29
C ARG A 217 -10.65 14.34 -9.22
N PHE A 218 -11.87 14.73 -9.63
CA PHE A 218 -12.98 14.95 -8.70
C PHE A 218 -13.32 13.70 -7.89
N ARG A 219 -13.41 12.53 -8.54
CA ARG A 219 -13.76 11.27 -7.86
C ARG A 219 -12.73 10.88 -6.80
N HIS A 220 -11.45 11.03 -7.12
CA HIS A 220 -10.39 10.79 -6.14
C HIS A 220 -10.41 11.82 -4.99
N ALA A 221 -10.60 13.10 -5.30
CA ALA A 221 -10.74 14.15 -4.28
C ALA A 221 -12.00 13.96 -3.42
N GLN A 222 -13.11 13.50 -4.00
CA GLN A 222 -14.35 13.16 -3.29
C GLN A 222 -14.12 12.06 -2.24
N LEU A 223 -13.45 10.97 -2.65
CA LEU A 223 -13.09 9.90 -1.72
C LEU A 223 -12.21 10.43 -0.60
N ALA A 224 -11.16 11.17 -0.94
CA ALA A 224 -10.22 11.73 0.04
C ALA A 224 -10.90 12.66 1.07
N ARG A 225 -11.87 13.46 0.65
CA ARG A 225 -12.66 14.31 1.56
C ARG A 225 -13.49 13.48 2.53
N ALA A 226 -14.22 12.47 2.03
CA ALA A 226 -15.02 11.59 2.88
C ALA A 226 -14.14 10.78 3.84
N GLN A 227 -13.01 10.26 3.35
CA GLN A 227 -12.01 9.60 4.19
C GLN A 227 -11.49 10.54 5.28
N LYS A 228 -11.10 11.76 4.90
CA LYS A 228 -10.59 12.73 5.87
C LYS A 228 -11.58 13.00 6.98
N GLU A 229 -12.85 13.19 6.65
CA GLU A 229 -13.91 13.45 7.63
C GLU A 229 -14.10 12.28 8.61
N ILE A 230 -14.09 11.05 8.10
CA ILE A 230 -14.26 9.83 8.92
C ILE A 230 -12.98 9.54 9.73
N PHE A 231 -11.80 9.62 9.10
CA PHE A 231 -10.53 9.28 9.74
C PHE A 231 -10.17 10.29 10.83
N ASP A 232 -10.37 11.59 10.57
CA ASP A 232 -10.15 12.62 11.58
C ASP A 232 -11.11 12.45 12.78
N TYR A 233 -12.33 11.98 12.53
CA TYR A 233 -13.27 11.66 13.61
C TYR A 233 -12.76 10.50 14.47
N VAL A 234 -12.23 9.43 13.87
CA VAL A 234 -11.57 8.34 14.62
C VAL A 234 -10.36 8.87 15.42
N LYS A 235 -9.56 9.73 14.79
CA LYS A 235 -8.40 10.34 15.46
C LYS A 235 -8.77 11.24 16.63
N SER A 236 -9.93 11.86 16.62
CA SER A 236 -10.41 12.64 17.76
C SER A 236 -10.58 11.84 19.05
N PHE A 237 -10.74 10.52 18.94
CA PHE A 237 -10.71 9.56 20.05
C PHE A 237 -9.31 8.98 20.33
N GLY A 238 -8.28 9.39 19.61
CA GLY A 238 -6.93 8.83 19.72
C GLY A 238 -6.81 7.39 19.18
N ARG A 239 -7.72 6.95 18.31
CA ARG A 239 -7.80 5.57 17.80
C ARG A 239 -7.07 5.42 16.47
N LEU A 240 -6.76 4.16 16.10
CA LEU A 240 -6.06 3.79 14.87
C LEU A 240 -7.01 3.76 13.67
N VAL A 241 -6.47 4.15 12.53
CA VAL A 241 -7.17 4.11 11.23
C VAL A 241 -6.45 3.18 10.28
N LEU A 242 -7.15 2.15 9.86
CA LEU A 242 -6.77 1.24 8.78
C LEU A 242 -7.83 1.34 7.68
N HIS A 243 -7.46 1.44 6.40
CA HIS A 243 -8.44 1.37 5.33
C HIS A 243 -8.03 0.42 4.21
N ASN A 244 -9.03 -0.16 3.56
CA ASN A 244 -8.86 -1.05 2.42
C ASN A 244 -9.32 -0.36 1.12
N PRO A 245 -8.38 0.09 0.27
CA PRO A 245 -8.71 0.59 -1.06
C PRO A 245 -8.94 -0.54 -2.08
N GLY A 246 -8.78 -1.81 -1.69
CA GLY A 246 -8.72 -2.98 -2.54
C GLY A 246 -7.27 -3.25 -2.99
N LEU A 247 -6.98 -3.01 -4.26
CA LEU A 247 -5.65 -3.26 -4.81
C LEU A 247 -4.86 -1.96 -4.91
N LEU A 248 -3.77 -1.81 -4.14
CA LEU A 248 -2.81 -0.72 -4.37
C LEU A 248 -2.10 -0.87 -5.72
N ARG A 249 -2.02 -2.08 -6.23
CA ARG A 249 -1.40 -2.43 -7.52
C ARG A 249 -2.29 -3.43 -8.25
N PRO A 250 -2.57 -3.24 -9.52
CA PRO A 250 -2.28 -2.10 -10.40
C PRO A 250 -3.48 -1.17 -10.66
N ASP A 251 -4.48 -1.11 -9.77
CA ASP A 251 -5.77 -0.45 -10.06
C ASP A 251 -5.89 0.94 -9.42
N PHE A 252 -5.20 1.94 -10.00
CA PHE A 252 -5.30 3.33 -9.60
C PHE A 252 -6.75 3.88 -9.67
N SER A 253 -7.51 3.46 -10.66
CA SER A 253 -8.86 4.02 -10.91
C SER A 253 -9.86 3.68 -9.81
N LYS A 254 -9.67 2.56 -9.10
CA LYS A 254 -10.54 2.12 -8.00
C LYS A 254 -9.94 2.40 -6.63
N SER A 255 -8.64 2.18 -6.47
CA SER A 255 -7.97 2.28 -5.17
C SER A 255 -7.91 3.70 -4.61
N GLY A 256 -8.07 4.70 -5.47
CA GLY A 256 -7.80 6.09 -5.11
C GLY A 256 -6.34 6.48 -5.36
N ASP A 257 -6.09 7.79 -5.34
CA ASP A 257 -4.74 8.34 -5.44
C ASP A 257 -4.05 8.26 -4.07
N PRO A 258 -2.97 7.48 -3.91
CA PRO A 258 -2.24 7.39 -2.64
C PRO A 258 -1.75 8.76 -2.12
N ALA A 259 -1.48 9.71 -3.03
CA ALA A 259 -1.06 11.06 -2.67
C ALA A 259 -2.17 11.88 -1.97
N LEU A 260 -3.42 11.48 -2.12
CA LEU A 260 -4.58 12.10 -1.49
C LEU A 260 -5.03 11.38 -0.20
N THR A 261 -4.38 10.28 0.17
CA THR A 261 -4.69 9.58 1.42
C THR A 261 -4.54 10.54 2.60
N PRO A 262 -5.56 10.70 3.47
CA PRO A 262 -5.48 11.63 4.57
C PRO A 262 -4.34 11.29 5.54
N ALA A 263 -3.67 12.32 6.07
CA ALA A 263 -2.60 12.17 7.07
C ALA A 263 -3.06 11.49 8.38
N SER A 264 -4.36 11.43 8.60
CA SER A 264 -4.99 10.69 9.70
C SER A 264 -5.07 9.17 9.47
N CYS A 265 -4.69 8.67 8.28
CA CYS A 265 -4.56 7.25 8.00
C CYS A 265 -3.26 6.70 8.59
N ASP A 266 -3.33 5.69 9.43
CA ASP A 266 -2.13 5.01 9.96
C ASP A 266 -1.69 3.88 9.03
N PHE A 267 -2.65 3.14 8.47
CA PHE A 267 -2.38 1.91 7.72
C PHE A 267 -3.29 1.77 6.50
N VAL A 268 -2.71 1.28 5.41
CA VAL A 268 -3.44 0.86 4.22
C VAL A 268 -3.32 -0.65 4.07
N PHE A 269 -4.45 -1.32 3.94
CA PHE A 269 -4.52 -2.75 3.74
C PHE A 269 -4.35 -3.09 2.26
N ALA A 270 -3.34 -3.87 1.93
CA ALA A 270 -3.14 -4.45 0.62
C ALA A 270 -3.79 -5.83 0.56
N GLU A 271 -5.05 -5.90 0.14
CA GLU A 271 -5.85 -7.11 0.21
C GLU A 271 -5.31 -8.26 -0.66
N ASN A 272 -4.70 -7.96 -1.77
CA ASN A 272 -4.01 -8.97 -2.57
C ASN A 272 -2.57 -9.10 -2.11
N GLY A 273 -2.35 -9.87 -1.07
CA GLY A 273 -1.04 -10.28 -0.62
C GLY A 273 -0.24 -10.86 -1.80
N SER A 274 0.95 -10.34 -2.00
CA SER A 274 1.89 -10.91 -2.95
C SER A 274 3.03 -11.53 -2.17
N PHE A 275 2.95 -12.84 -1.98
CA PHE A 275 4.11 -13.56 -1.44
C PHE A 275 5.26 -13.34 -2.41
N ILE A 276 6.36 -12.86 -1.86
CA ILE A 276 7.57 -12.65 -2.65
C ILE A 276 7.98 -13.95 -3.32
N ARG A 277 8.09 -13.93 -4.64
CA ARG A 277 8.45 -15.08 -5.46
C ARG A 277 9.02 -14.66 -6.80
N ALA A 278 9.78 -15.55 -7.40
CA ALA A 278 10.16 -15.45 -8.81
C ALA A 278 9.16 -16.24 -9.67
N GLU A 279 8.61 -15.61 -10.69
CA GLU A 279 7.66 -16.20 -11.64
C GLU A 279 7.97 -15.64 -13.04
N ASP A 280 8.18 -16.52 -14.01
CA ASP A 280 8.51 -16.15 -15.41
C ASP A 280 9.71 -15.18 -15.54
N GLY A 281 10.73 -15.34 -14.69
CA GLY A 281 11.93 -14.51 -14.68
C GLY A 281 11.73 -13.11 -14.07
N LYS A 282 10.58 -12.84 -13.46
CA LYS A 282 10.27 -11.59 -12.75
C LYS A 282 10.08 -11.85 -11.28
N THR A 283 10.47 -10.88 -10.47
CA THR A 283 10.17 -10.90 -9.04
C THR A 283 8.80 -10.26 -8.78
N ILE A 284 7.91 -10.99 -8.11
CA ILE A 284 6.64 -10.47 -7.62
C ILE A 284 6.82 -10.07 -6.17
N THR A 285 6.50 -8.81 -5.86
CA THR A 285 6.75 -8.20 -4.55
C THR A 285 5.79 -7.05 -4.28
N GLN A 286 5.64 -6.66 -3.01
CA GLN A 286 4.88 -5.46 -2.57
C GLN A 286 5.79 -4.24 -2.30
N ILE A 287 7.06 -4.29 -2.66
CA ILE A 287 8.02 -3.22 -2.33
C ILE A 287 7.52 -1.84 -2.77
N LEU A 288 6.97 -1.72 -3.98
CA LEU A 288 6.44 -0.43 -4.45
C LEU A 288 5.29 0.08 -3.57
N SER A 289 4.38 -0.79 -3.11
CA SER A 289 3.31 -0.39 -2.18
C SER A 289 3.91 0.15 -0.88
N PHE A 290 4.95 -0.50 -0.35
CA PHE A 290 5.66 -0.04 0.83
C PHE A 290 6.33 1.32 0.61
N LYS A 291 6.94 1.54 -0.57
CA LYS A 291 7.56 2.82 -0.95
C LYS A 291 6.53 3.94 -1.12
N LEU A 292 5.35 3.64 -1.62
CA LEU A 292 4.21 4.58 -1.66
C LEU A 292 3.79 4.96 -0.24
N GLY A 293 3.66 3.99 0.66
CA GLY A 293 3.37 4.24 2.07
C GLY A 293 4.41 5.14 2.74
N GLN A 294 5.70 4.84 2.55
CA GLN A 294 6.81 5.67 3.05
C GLN A 294 6.73 7.11 2.53
N ARG A 295 6.40 7.31 1.25
CA ARG A 295 6.31 8.65 0.65
C ARG A 295 5.11 9.44 1.15
N PHE A 296 3.95 8.81 1.28
CA PHE A 296 2.69 9.49 1.60
C PHE A 296 2.27 9.40 3.07
N GLY A 297 3.11 8.82 3.92
CA GLY A 297 2.98 8.91 5.39
C GLY A 297 2.07 7.86 6.02
N PHE A 298 1.77 6.76 5.33
CA PHE A 298 1.06 5.62 5.89
C PHE A 298 1.89 4.33 5.81
N ARG A 299 1.53 3.33 6.60
CA ARG A 299 2.12 2.00 6.52
C ARG A 299 1.23 1.07 5.72
N ILE A 300 1.83 0.03 5.16
CA ILE A 300 1.08 -1.04 4.52
C ILE A 300 0.94 -2.22 5.49
N PHE A 301 -0.28 -2.72 5.61
CA PHE A 301 -0.55 -4.05 6.08
C PHE A 301 -0.78 -4.94 4.86
N ASP A 302 0.19 -5.80 4.56
CA ASP A 302 0.09 -6.73 3.45
C ASP A 302 -0.69 -7.97 3.89
N ALA A 303 -1.73 -8.33 3.13
CA ALA A 303 -2.56 -9.49 3.46
C ALA A 303 -1.72 -10.77 3.48
N PRO A 304 -1.83 -11.59 4.53
CA PRO A 304 -1.08 -12.84 4.64
C PRO A 304 -1.66 -13.98 3.77
N TRP A 305 -2.44 -13.64 2.76
CA TRP A 305 -3.01 -14.56 1.78
C TRP A 305 -3.01 -13.95 0.39
N MET A 306 -3.21 -14.78 -0.62
CA MET A 306 -3.50 -14.35 -1.97
C MET A 306 -4.71 -15.12 -2.53
N HIS A 307 -5.41 -14.50 -3.48
CA HIS A 307 -6.45 -15.18 -4.25
C HIS A 307 -5.81 -15.93 -5.42
N LYS A 308 -6.06 -17.23 -5.48
CA LYS A 308 -5.64 -18.06 -6.61
C LYS A 308 -6.73 -19.05 -6.98
N ASP A 309 -7.16 -19.05 -8.24
CA ASP A 309 -8.18 -19.96 -8.76
C ASP A 309 -9.50 -19.94 -7.95
N GLY A 310 -9.90 -18.77 -7.47
CA GLY A 310 -11.13 -18.57 -6.68
C GLY A 310 -11.05 -19.08 -5.23
N ASP A 311 -9.85 -19.30 -4.71
CA ASP A 311 -9.59 -19.75 -3.35
C ASP A 311 -8.57 -18.87 -2.64
N TYR A 312 -8.57 -18.88 -1.31
CA TYR A 312 -7.54 -18.23 -0.50
C TYR A 312 -6.36 -19.17 -0.29
N VAL A 313 -5.18 -18.67 -0.63
CA VAL A 313 -3.91 -19.41 -0.49
C VAL A 313 -3.00 -18.66 0.47
N ILE A 314 -2.45 -19.38 1.43
CA ILE A 314 -1.43 -18.89 2.37
C ILE A 314 -0.10 -19.61 2.11
N PRO A 315 1.04 -19.05 2.55
CA PRO A 315 2.32 -19.75 2.52
C PRO A 315 2.22 -21.08 3.26
N GLN A 316 2.82 -22.14 2.74
CA GLN A 316 2.77 -23.47 3.34
C GLN A 316 4.11 -23.91 3.91
N ASP A 317 5.20 -23.28 3.51
CA ASP A 317 6.55 -23.61 3.95
C ASP A 317 7.19 -22.45 4.73
N ALA A 318 8.11 -22.80 5.62
CA ALA A 318 8.76 -21.85 6.50
C ALA A 318 9.52 -20.74 5.78
N ASP A 319 10.15 -21.05 4.64
CA ASP A 319 10.92 -20.07 3.88
C ASP A 319 10.03 -19.00 3.25
N THR A 320 8.88 -19.39 2.70
CA THR A 320 7.92 -18.45 2.13
C THR A 320 7.28 -17.59 3.23
N ILE A 321 6.96 -18.18 4.40
CA ILE A 321 6.49 -17.42 5.57
C ILE A 321 7.54 -16.41 6.00
N ASN A 322 8.79 -16.85 6.19
CA ASN A 322 9.89 -15.98 6.62
C ASN A 322 10.12 -14.82 5.63
N ARG A 323 10.12 -15.08 4.31
CA ARG A 323 10.28 -14.03 3.29
C ARG A 323 9.12 -13.04 3.30
N PHE A 324 7.90 -13.53 3.45
CA PHE A 324 6.72 -12.67 3.54
C PHE A 324 6.81 -11.73 4.75
N LEU A 325 7.14 -12.27 5.94
CA LEU A 325 7.31 -11.48 7.15
C LEU A 325 8.51 -10.52 7.05
N ALA A 326 9.64 -10.99 6.50
CA ALA A 326 10.83 -10.17 6.30
C ALA A 326 10.59 -9.01 5.34
N GLN A 327 9.84 -9.23 4.26
CA GLN A 327 9.49 -8.19 3.30
C GLN A 327 8.81 -6.99 4.01
N GLY A 328 7.81 -7.24 4.85
CA GLY A 328 7.15 -6.19 5.62
C GLY A 328 8.12 -5.45 6.54
N MET A 329 8.93 -6.19 7.29
CA MET A 329 9.85 -5.61 8.28
C MET A 329 10.98 -4.78 7.65
N ILE A 330 11.62 -5.28 6.59
CA ILE A 330 12.72 -4.59 5.90
C ILE A 330 12.27 -3.21 5.38
N TYR A 331 11.04 -3.11 4.90
CA TYR A 331 10.50 -1.86 4.37
C TYR A 331 9.66 -1.06 5.38
N GLY A 332 9.76 -1.37 6.68
CA GLY A 332 9.14 -0.61 7.76
C GLY A 332 7.61 -0.70 7.83
N ASN A 333 7.05 -1.83 7.39
CA ASN A 333 5.60 -2.06 7.31
C ASN A 333 5.10 -3.05 8.37
N ILE A 334 3.79 -3.29 8.39
CA ILE A 334 3.19 -4.23 9.33
C ILE A 334 3.39 -5.64 8.82
N THR A 335 3.88 -6.50 9.70
CA THR A 335 3.93 -7.94 9.49
C THR A 335 2.61 -8.56 9.93
N GLY A 336 1.93 -9.25 9.04
CA GLY A 336 0.68 -9.96 9.31
C GLY A 336 0.90 -11.47 9.45
N ALA A 337 0.06 -12.11 10.26
CA ALA A 337 -0.07 -13.55 10.28
C ALA A 337 -1.55 -13.90 10.12
N PRO A 338 -1.89 -14.88 9.27
CA PRO A 338 -3.27 -15.27 9.09
C PRO A 338 -3.78 -15.96 10.35
N TRP A 339 -5.03 -15.67 10.68
CA TRP A 339 -5.69 -16.27 11.83
C TRP A 339 -6.52 -17.49 11.43
N PHE A 340 -7.25 -17.32 10.35
CA PHE A 340 -8.16 -18.31 9.81
C PHE A 340 -8.12 -18.26 8.28
N VAL A 341 -8.17 -19.41 7.65
CA VAL A 341 -8.28 -19.51 6.20
C VAL A 341 -9.49 -20.33 5.84
N ARG A 342 -10.30 -19.76 4.97
CA ARG A 342 -11.36 -20.45 4.29
C ARG A 342 -10.86 -20.97 2.96
N SER A 343 -10.93 -22.28 2.77
CA SER A 343 -10.53 -22.91 1.52
C SER A 343 -11.54 -23.95 1.09
N ARG A 344 -12.02 -23.81 -0.14
CA ARG A 344 -12.90 -24.80 -0.76
C ARG A 344 -12.16 -26.09 -1.12
N LYS A 345 -10.84 -25.98 -1.33
CA LYS A 345 -10.00 -27.11 -1.75
C LYS A 345 -9.47 -27.91 -0.56
N THR A 346 -9.08 -27.24 0.51
CA THR A 346 -8.42 -27.86 1.66
C THR A 346 -9.25 -27.86 2.94
N GLY A 347 -10.45 -27.27 2.90
CA GLY A 347 -11.30 -27.06 4.07
C GLY A 347 -10.91 -25.84 4.90
N ASP A 348 -11.83 -25.40 5.74
CA ASP A 348 -11.62 -24.28 6.67
C ASP A 348 -10.68 -24.69 7.80
N ARG A 349 -9.77 -23.80 8.21
CA ARG A 349 -8.83 -24.10 9.29
C ARG A 349 -8.38 -22.86 10.06
N VAL A 350 -8.14 -23.05 11.34
CA VAL A 350 -7.48 -22.08 12.22
C VAL A 350 -5.97 -22.21 12.00
N ILE A 351 -5.34 -21.14 11.52
CA ILE A 351 -3.93 -21.17 11.10
C ILE A 351 -2.98 -21.29 12.30
N LEU A 352 -3.36 -20.72 13.44
CA LEU A 352 -2.56 -20.85 14.66
C LEU A 352 -2.44 -22.29 15.17
N ASP A 353 -3.28 -23.23 14.68
CA ASP A 353 -3.16 -24.64 15.02
C ASP A 353 -2.17 -25.41 14.12
N ASP A 354 -1.75 -24.81 13.02
CA ASP A 354 -0.72 -25.37 12.14
C ASP A 354 0.67 -25.09 12.75
N PRO A 355 1.42 -26.15 13.14
CA PRO A 355 2.73 -25.98 13.79
C PRO A 355 3.74 -25.23 12.92
N VAL A 356 3.73 -25.48 11.60
CA VAL A 356 4.66 -24.82 10.67
C VAL A 356 4.39 -23.32 10.64
N GLN A 357 3.11 -22.92 10.54
CA GLN A 357 2.70 -21.52 10.55
C GLN A 357 3.05 -20.86 11.90
N TYR A 358 2.63 -21.47 12.99
CA TYR A 358 2.82 -20.94 14.33
C TYR A 358 4.29 -20.79 14.71
N ASP A 359 5.07 -21.87 14.61
CA ASP A 359 6.46 -21.88 15.04
C ASP A 359 7.34 -20.99 14.16
N THR A 360 7.07 -20.96 12.85
CA THR A 360 7.82 -20.10 11.92
C THR A 360 7.53 -18.63 12.19
N ALA A 361 6.26 -18.23 12.28
CA ALA A 361 5.89 -16.85 12.55
C ALA A 361 6.40 -16.41 13.93
N LYS A 362 6.30 -17.28 14.96
CA LYS A 362 6.84 -16.99 16.30
C LYS A 362 8.35 -16.72 16.25
N ARG A 363 9.13 -17.59 15.62
CA ARG A 363 10.59 -17.38 15.49
C ARG A 363 10.91 -16.09 14.75
N ALA A 364 10.18 -15.78 13.67
CA ALA A 364 10.37 -14.54 12.92
C ALA A 364 10.06 -13.31 13.79
N PHE A 365 8.96 -13.30 14.53
CA PHE A 365 8.61 -12.18 15.40
C PHE A 365 9.60 -12.00 16.56
N ASP A 366 10.06 -13.11 17.18
CA ASP A 366 11.10 -13.07 18.21
C ASP A 366 12.42 -12.52 17.64
N TYR A 367 12.80 -12.93 16.43
CA TYR A 367 13.98 -12.42 15.73
C TYR A 367 13.88 -10.91 15.47
N PHE A 368 12.78 -10.44 14.89
CA PHE A 368 12.60 -9.02 14.60
C PHE A 368 12.53 -8.17 15.87
N LYS A 369 11.94 -8.68 16.94
CA LYS A 369 11.93 -8.01 18.24
C LYS A 369 13.33 -7.87 18.82
N ALA A 370 14.15 -8.93 18.72
CA ALA A 370 15.54 -8.91 19.20
C ALA A 370 16.45 -7.97 18.41
N HIS A 371 16.12 -7.72 17.13
CA HIS A 371 16.93 -6.91 16.21
C HIS A 371 16.20 -5.64 15.73
N GLU A 372 15.24 -5.14 16.49
CA GLU A 372 14.38 -4.01 16.12
C GLU A 372 15.16 -2.78 15.63
N ALA A 373 16.29 -2.49 16.27
CA ALA A 373 17.13 -1.35 15.93
C ALA A 373 17.63 -1.37 14.47
N LEU A 374 17.83 -2.56 13.90
CA LEU A 374 18.29 -2.71 12.51
C LEU A 374 17.17 -2.45 11.47
N TYR A 375 15.91 -2.50 11.88
CA TYR A 375 14.74 -2.33 11.01
C TYR A 375 14.03 -0.98 11.21
N SER A 376 14.57 -0.12 12.08
CA SER A 376 14.00 1.21 12.37
C SER A 376 14.83 2.36 11.78
N GLY A 377 15.74 2.05 10.87
CA GLY A 377 16.62 3.04 10.22
C GLY A 377 15.88 3.93 9.20
N THR A 378 16.49 5.07 8.88
CA THR A 378 16.06 5.94 7.79
C THR A 378 16.59 5.36 6.47
N PRO A 379 15.72 5.10 5.47
CA PRO A 379 16.15 4.59 4.17
C PRO A 379 17.17 5.50 3.47
N VAL A 380 18.15 4.89 2.79
CA VAL A 380 19.16 5.57 1.99
C VAL A 380 19.00 5.12 0.53
N PRO A 381 18.17 5.82 -0.27
CA PRO A 381 17.92 5.42 -1.64
C PRO A 381 19.14 5.70 -2.54
N ARG A 382 19.28 4.90 -3.60
CA ARG A 382 20.25 5.11 -4.70
C ARG A 382 19.58 5.61 -5.97
N ALA A 383 18.27 5.51 -6.04
CA ALA A 383 17.45 6.08 -7.10
C ALA A 383 16.13 6.61 -6.52
N ARG A 384 15.53 7.53 -7.25
CA ARG A 384 14.22 8.11 -6.93
C ARG A 384 13.26 7.78 -8.05
N LEU A 385 12.10 7.19 -7.77
CA LEU A 385 11.05 6.89 -8.75
C LEU A 385 9.99 7.98 -8.71
N LEU A 386 9.76 8.67 -9.83
CA LEU A 386 8.85 9.80 -9.91
C LEU A 386 7.39 9.33 -10.03
N TYR A 387 6.54 9.78 -9.11
CA TYR A 387 5.10 9.57 -9.11
C TYR A 387 4.40 10.64 -9.95
N ALA A 388 3.62 10.23 -10.94
CA ALA A 388 3.04 11.11 -11.97
C ALA A 388 1.52 11.02 -12.00
N ALA A 389 0.84 11.63 -11.03
CA ALA A 389 -0.61 11.56 -10.88
C ALA A 389 -1.38 11.98 -12.15
N ASP A 390 -0.93 13.01 -12.88
CA ASP A 390 -1.61 13.46 -14.10
C ASP A 390 -1.64 12.38 -15.19
N THR A 391 -0.55 11.61 -15.32
CA THR A 391 -0.53 10.45 -16.22
C THR A 391 -1.51 9.37 -15.76
N PHE A 392 -1.64 9.14 -14.46
CA PHE A 392 -2.56 8.13 -13.94
C PHE A 392 -4.03 8.53 -14.10
N TYR A 393 -4.34 9.81 -14.01
CA TYR A 393 -5.69 10.32 -14.32
C TYR A 393 -6.03 10.22 -15.80
N GLY A 394 -5.07 10.49 -16.68
CA GLY A 394 -5.26 10.45 -18.13
C GLY A 394 -5.11 9.05 -18.73
N TRP A 395 -4.36 8.19 -18.08
CA TRP A 395 -4.07 6.82 -18.54
C TRP A 395 -3.98 5.85 -17.35
N PRO A 396 -5.11 5.61 -16.65
CA PRO A 396 -5.11 4.97 -15.35
C PRO A 396 -4.53 3.55 -15.36
N ALA A 397 -4.88 2.73 -16.33
CA ALA A 397 -4.37 1.36 -16.40
C ALA A 397 -2.89 1.33 -16.84
N GLY A 398 -2.57 1.87 -18.01
CA GLY A 398 -1.24 1.79 -18.58
C GLY A 398 -0.20 2.67 -17.88
N GLY A 399 -0.57 3.88 -17.48
CA GLY A 399 0.32 4.80 -16.76
C GLY A 399 0.72 4.24 -15.38
N PHE A 400 -0.25 3.75 -14.63
CA PHE A 400 0.05 3.16 -13.33
C PHE A 400 0.76 1.80 -13.44
N ALA A 401 0.44 0.99 -14.47
CA ALA A 401 1.17 -0.24 -14.76
C ALA A 401 2.65 0.05 -15.12
N SER A 402 2.92 1.10 -15.89
CA SER A 402 4.28 1.54 -16.21
C SER A 402 5.05 1.98 -14.96
N PHE A 403 4.40 2.71 -14.06
CA PHE A 403 4.97 3.08 -12.77
C PHE A 403 5.29 1.84 -11.91
N CYS A 404 4.39 0.85 -11.86
CA CYS A 404 4.63 -0.42 -11.19
C CYS A 404 5.81 -1.18 -11.80
N ALA A 405 5.88 -1.25 -13.14
CA ALA A 405 6.98 -1.91 -13.84
C ALA A 405 8.35 -1.24 -13.58
N ALA A 406 8.36 0.10 -13.46
CA ALA A 406 9.58 0.82 -13.11
C ALA A 406 10.05 0.52 -11.67
N GLY A 407 9.12 0.40 -10.71
CA GLY A 407 9.43 -0.02 -9.35
C GLY A 407 9.97 -1.46 -9.28
N ASP A 408 9.37 -2.38 -10.04
CA ASP A 408 9.83 -3.77 -10.13
C ASP A 408 11.22 -3.85 -10.80
N LEU A 409 11.48 -3.06 -11.84
CA LEU A 409 12.81 -2.98 -12.47
C LEU A 409 13.89 -2.53 -11.47
N LEU A 410 13.59 -1.54 -10.63
CA LEU A 410 14.53 -1.08 -9.60
C LEU A 410 14.79 -2.18 -8.57
N ALA A 411 13.74 -2.85 -8.09
CA ALA A 411 13.87 -3.96 -7.15
C ALA A 411 14.70 -5.13 -7.74
N ASP A 412 14.36 -5.58 -8.95
CA ASP A 412 15.07 -6.69 -9.64
C ASP A 412 16.52 -6.34 -9.97
N SER A 413 16.83 -5.05 -10.12
CA SER A 413 18.18 -4.55 -10.37
C SER A 413 19.01 -4.37 -9.09
N ALA A 414 18.52 -4.78 -7.93
CA ALA A 414 19.14 -4.55 -6.61
C ALA A 414 19.45 -3.05 -6.36
N VAL A 415 18.49 -2.19 -6.69
CA VAL A 415 18.57 -0.73 -6.47
C VAL A 415 17.64 -0.33 -5.33
N PRO A 416 18.15 0.00 -4.14
CA PRO A 416 17.35 0.68 -3.12
C PRO A 416 16.79 2.00 -3.66
N TYR A 417 15.49 2.20 -3.56
CA TYR A 417 14.86 3.40 -4.12
C TYR A 417 13.80 4.01 -3.19
N THR A 418 13.45 5.25 -3.47
CA THR A 418 12.29 5.91 -2.87
C THR A 418 11.35 6.44 -3.94
N VAL A 419 10.08 6.62 -3.60
CA VAL A 419 9.11 7.31 -4.45
C VAL A 419 9.18 8.80 -4.13
N ILE A 420 9.18 9.63 -5.16
CA ILE A 420 9.15 11.10 -5.07
C ILE A 420 8.01 11.67 -5.91
N THR A 421 7.63 12.91 -5.62
CA THR A 421 6.77 13.74 -6.47
C THR A 421 7.59 14.83 -7.16
N TYR A 422 6.98 15.60 -8.05
CA TYR A 422 7.66 16.73 -8.69
C TYR A 422 8.19 17.77 -7.71
N GLY A 423 7.49 17.98 -6.57
CA GLY A 423 7.94 18.93 -5.53
C GLY A 423 9.29 18.54 -4.90
N ASP A 424 9.56 17.24 -4.80
CA ASP A 424 10.79 16.73 -4.19
C ASP A 424 12.03 16.87 -5.12
N LEU A 425 11.82 17.25 -6.39
CA LEU A 425 12.93 17.48 -7.32
C LEU A 425 13.81 18.68 -6.93
N ALA A 426 13.26 19.61 -6.16
CA ALA A 426 14.04 20.76 -5.65
C ALA A 426 15.21 20.32 -4.78
N ASP A 427 15.05 19.22 -4.04
CA ASP A 427 16.04 18.67 -3.10
C ASP A 427 16.96 17.63 -3.77
N ALA A 428 16.79 17.38 -5.07
CA ALA A 428 17.65 16.43 -5.78
C ALA A 428 19.02 17.07 -6.09
N GLU A 429 20.09 16.33 -5.78
CA GLU A 429 21.47 16.78 -5.94
C GLU A 429 22.09 16.30 -7.27
N ALA A 430 23.16 16.96 -7.68
CA ALA A 430 23.94 16.56 -8.87
C ALA A 430 24.46 15.12 -8.72
N GLY A 431 24.30 14.32 -9.78
CA GLY A 431 24.68 12.90 -9.78
C GLY A 431 23.61 11.96 -9.25
N GLU A 432 22.58 12.43 -8.54
CA GLU A 432 21.44 11.59 -8.19
C GLU A 432 20.66 11.13 -9.43
N THR A 433 19.96 10.01 -9.29
CA THR A 433 19.22 9.39 -10.39
C THR A 433 17.72 9.43 -10.09
N VAL A 434 16.97 10.03 -11.02
CA VAL A 434 15.50 10.04 -11.00
C VAL A 434 14.99 9.19 -12.16
N VAL A 435 14.15 8.22 -11.86
CA VAL A 435 13.55 7.31 -12.85
C VAL A 435 12.16 7.82 -13.22
N LEU A 436 11.95 8.00 -14.50
CA LEU A 436 10.72 8.47 -15.12
C LEU A 436 10.06 7.28 -15.85
N PRO A 437 8.94 6.73 -15.34
CA PRO A 437 8.16 5.73 -16.07
C PRO A 437 7.55 6.33 -17.36
N ASP A 438 6.64 5.64 -18.03
CA ASP A 438 5.88 6.23 -19.14
C ASP A 438 4.92 7.30 -18.60
N MET A 439 5.26 8.58 -18.82
CA MET A 439 4.63 9.76 -18.22
C MET A 439 4.01 10.64 -19.32
N ARG A 440 2.97 10.16 -19.98
CA ARG A 440 2.39 10.79 -21.18
C ARG A 440 1.73 12.12 -20.92
N PHE A 441 1.19 12.36 -19.73
CA PHE A 441 0.54 13.60 -19.34
C PHE A 441 1.43 14.38 -18.38
N ALA A 442 1.75 15.63 -18.74
CA ALA A 442 2.57 16.50 -17.89
C ALA A 442 2.25 17.96 -18.13
N SER A 443 2.31 18.79 -17.08
CA SER A 443 2.17 20.24 -17.20
C SER A 443 3.48 20.93 -17.59
N ARG A 444 3.41 22.23 -17.92
CA ARG A 444 4.60 23.06 -18.17
C ARG A 444 5.42 23.26 -16.89
N GLU A 445 4.76 23.39 -15.76
CA GLU A 445 5.38 23.54 -14.44
C GLU A 445 6.14 22.27 -14.05
N GLN A 446 5.57 21.11 -14.27
CA GLN A 446 6.21 19.81 -14.03
C GLN A 446 7.47 19.63 -14.90
N TYR A 447 7.38 20.00 -16.18
CA TYR A 447 8.55 20.01 -17.06
C TYR A 447 9.63 20.99 -16.58
N ALA A 448 9.25 22.19 -16.13
CA ALA A 448 10.19 23.17 -15.63
C ALA A 448 10.99 22.67 -14.43
N LEU A 449 10.36 21.93 -13.51
CA LEU A 449 11.01 21.30 -12.37
C LEU A 449 12.01 20.22 -12.81
N LEU A 450 11.64 19.37 -13.77
CA LEU A 450 12.57 18.38 -14.33
C LEU A 450 13.74 19.03 -15.08
N ALA A 451 13.45 20.07 -15.86
CA ALA A 451 14.48 20.78 -16.61
C ALA A 451 15.47 21.48 -15.68
N ASP A 452 15.01 22.00 -14.55
CA ASP A 452 15.86 22.58 -13.54
C ASP A 452 16.73 21.52 -12.86
N ALA A 453 16.14 20.40 -12.44
CA ALA A 453 16.90 19.28 -11.86
C ALA A 453 17.97 18.75 -12.83
N ALA A 454 17.63 18.57 -14.12
CA ALA A 454 18.59 18.12 -15.14
C ALA A 454 19.75 19.12 -15.33
N ARG A 455 19.46 20.43 -15.31
CA ARG A 455 20.53 21.48 -15.41
C ARG A 455 21.43 21.51 -14.17
N ARG A 456 20.93 21.17 -13.00
CA ARG A 456 21.72 21.01 -11.77
C ARG A 456 22.59 19.74 -11.78
N GLY A 457 22.45 18.86 -12.77
CA GLY A 457 23.26 17.66 -12.92
C GLY A 457 22.57 16.38 -12.43
N VAL A 458 21.27 16.41 -12.14
CA VAL A 458 20.48 15.21 -11.85
C VAL A 458 20.34 14.37 -13.12
N ARG A 459 20.55 13.07 -13.00
CA ARG A 459 20.39 12.10 -14.10
C ARG A 459 18.93 11.68 -14.20
N LEU A 460 18.29 11.88 -15.34
CA LEU A 460 16.91 11.49 -15.60
C LEU A 460 16.87 10.21 -16.45
N VAL A 461 16.46 9.10 -15.87
CA VAL A 461 16.30 7.81 -16.58
C VAL A 461 14.89 7.73 -17.14
N LYS A 462 14.73 7.98 -18.43
CA LYS A 462 13.45 7.94 -19.13
C LYS A 462 13.16 6.54 -19.67
N LEU A 463 12.20 5.83 -19.06
CA LEU A 463 11.83 4.46 -19.44
C LEU A 463 10.71 4.38 -20.48
N GLY A 464 9.98 5.46 -20.71
CA GLY A 464 8.88 5.53 -21.65
C GLY A 464 8.74 6.92 -22.26
N ALA A 465 7.56 7.25 -22.82
CA ALA A 465 7.26 8.58 -23.33
C ALA A 465 7.13 9.61 -22.20
N TYR A 466 7.31 10.89 -22.52
CA TYR A 466 7.08 11.99 -21.60
C TYR A 466 6.33 13.13 -22.27
N GLY A 467 5.28 13.64 -21.59
CA GLY A 467 4.63 14.90 -21.94
C GLY A 467 4.02 14.94 -23.35
N LEU A 468 3.49 13.84 -23.87
CA LEU A 468 2.79 13.80 -25.14
C LEU A 468 1.55 14.69 -25.12
N TYR A 469 0.92 14.77 -23.96
CA TYR A 469 -0.27 15.56 -23.68
C TYR A 469 0.01 16.52 -22.51
N ASN A 470 -0.72 17.64 -22.50
CA ASN A 470 -0.74 18.46 -21.29
C ASN A 470 -1.65 17.84 -20.22
N GLU A 471 -1.69 18.45 -19.04
CA GLU A 471 -2.49 18.01 -17.88
C GLU A 471 -4.01 17.99 -18.14
N ASN A 472 -4.49 18.59 -19.23
CA ASN A 472 -5.88 18.61 -19.66
C ASN A 472 -6.16 17.74 -20.89
N GLY A 473 -5.22 16.89 -21.29
CA GLY A 473 -5.40 15.93 -22.37
C GLY A 473 -5.14 16.46 -23.78
N LYS A 474 -4.76 17.74 -23.92
CA LYS A 474 -4.45 18.32 -25.23
C LYS A 474 -3.08 17.82 -25.71
N GLU A 475 -3.06 17.22 -26.90
CA GLU A 475 -1.82 16.78 -27.53
C GLU A 475 -0.87 17.95 -27.77
N ARG A 476 0.41 17.74 -27.50
CA ARG A 476 1.47 18.71 -27.76
C ARG A 476 2.00 18.56 -29.17
N ASP A 477 2.37 19.68 -29.78
CA ASP A 477 3.07 19.71 -31.05
C ASP A 477 4.34 18.82 -30.97
N HIS A 478 4.67 18.17 -32.10
CA HIS A 478 5.88 17.38 -32.21
C HIS A 478 7.16 18.20 -31.98
N ALA A 479 7.16 19.51 -32.21
CA ALA A 479 8.27 20.40 -31.95
C ALA A 479 8.33 20.93 -30.51
N ASP A 480 7.30 20.70 -29.69
CA ASP A 480 7.29 21.16 -28.29
C ASP A 480 8.46 20.48 -27.50
N PRO A 481 9.35 21.25 -26.85
CA PRO A 481 10.48 20.70 -26.11
C PRO A 481 10.07 19.84 -24.92
N ILE A 482 8.85 20.00 -24.41
CA ILE A 482 8.31 19.18 -23.31
C ILE A 482 8.16 17.73 -23.76
N ARG A 483 7.74 17.55 -25.02
CA ARG A 483 7.55 16.22 -25.59
C ARG A 483 8.87 15.48 -25.61
N ASP A 484 8.92 14.37 -24.86
CA ASP A 484 10.08 13.49 -24.69
C ASP A 484 11.34 14.16 -24.10
N LEU A 485 11.18 15.27 -23.38
CA LEU A 485 12.26 16.00 -22.68
C LEU A 485 13.37 16.45 -23.66
N ARG A 486 12.99 16.89 -24.86
CA ARG A 486 13.94 17.22 -25.93
C ARG A 486 14.92 18.33 -25.53
N GLY A 487 16.19 18.09 -25.78
CA GLY A 487 17.24 19.05 -25.53
C GLY A 487 17.63 19.23 -24.07
N LEU A 488 17.05 18.46 -23.13
CA LEU A 488 17.51 18.46 -21.75
C LEU A 488 18.85 17.68 -21.63
N PRO A 489 19.77 18.15 -20.80
CA PRO A 489 20.98 17.40 -20.48
C PRO A 489 20.65 16.20 -19.56
N ASN A 490 21.58 15.26 -19.46
CA ASN A 490 21.59 14.14 -18.51
C ASN A 490 20.38 13.20 -18.64
N ILE A 491 19.77 13.08 -19.82
CA ILE A 491 18.72 12.10 -20.11
C ILE A 491 19.38 10.75 -20.44
N LEU A 492 19.00 9.72 -19.69
CA LEU A 492 19.44 8.33 -19.86
C LEU A 492 18.26 7.46 -20.28
N THR A 493 18.54 6.35 -20.97
CA THR A 493 17.52 5.36 -21.40
C THR A 493 17.63 4.05 -20.64
N ALA A 494 18.59 3.92 -19.73
CA ALA A 494 18.79 2.75 -18.88
C ALA A 494 19.35 3.17 -17.52
N LEU A 495 19.14 2.31 -16.51
CA LEU A 495 19.68 2.52 -15.16
C LEU A 495 21.21 2.52 -15.20
N PRO A 496 21.88 3.54 -14.61
CA PRO A 496 23.32 3.54 -14.43
C PRO A 496 23.80 2.38 -13.55
N GLU A 497 24.97 1.84 -13.82
CA GLU A 497 25.53 0.74 -13.04
C GLU A 497 25.87 1.14 -11.58
N ASP A 498 26.21 2.38 -11.33
CA ASP A 498 26.60 2.90 -10.01
C ASP A 498 25.43 3.01 -9.01
N VAL A 499 24.18 2.96 -9.47
CA VAL A 499 23.01 2.92 -8.57
C VAL A 499 22.72 1.50 -8.06
N ARG A 500 23.24 0.47 -8.72
CA ARG A 500 23.04 -0.93 -8.32
C ARG A 500 23.94 -1.30 -7.15
N ILE A 501 23.48 -2.23 -6.33
CA ILE A 501 24.33 -2.94 -5.38
C ILE A 501 24.84 -4.20 -6.11
N PRO A 502 26.14 -4.31 -6.43
CA PRO A 502 26.66 -5.50 -7.08
C PRO A 502 26.57 -6.71 -6.14
N ILE A 503 25.82 -7.73 -6.57
CA ILE A 503 25.66 -9.01 -5.88
C ILE A 503 26.08 -10.10 -6.85
N ARG A 504 27.09 -10.88 -6.47
CA ARG A 504 27.70 -11.90 -7.31
C ARG A 504 27.80 -13.23 -6.58
N THR A 505 27.88 -14.31 -7.33
CA THR A 505 28.33 -15.60 -6.79
C THR A 505 29.84 -15.52 -6.45
N PRO A 506 30.37 -16.45 -5.65
CA PRO A 506 31.84 -16.53 -5.43
C PRO A 506 32.66 -16.72 -6.72
N GLY A 507 32.05 -17.22 -7.79
CA GLY A 507 32.65 -17.31 -9.12
C GLY A 507 32.65 -16.01 -9.93
N GLY A 508 32.05 -14.92 -9.37
CA GLY A 508 32.03 -13.60 -10.00
C GLY A 508 30.80 -13.34 -10.90
N GLU A 509 29.94 -14.34 -11.13
CA GLU A 509 28.75 -14.20 -11.95
C GLU A 509 27.63 -13.40 -11.19
N PRO A 510 26.84 -12.57 -11.88
CA PRO A 510 25.71 -11.89 -11.27
C PRO A 510 24.77 -12.87 -10.58
N LEU A 511 24.29 -12.53 -9.38
CA LEU A 511 23.32 -13.31 -8.62
C LEU A 511 21.94 -12.61 -8.63
N PRO A 512 21.03 -12.99 -9.53
CA PRO A 512 19.69 -12.40 -9.61
C PRO A 512 18.79 -12.86 -8.46
N GLY A 513 17.63 -12.20 -8.29
CA GLY A 513 16.62 -12.58 -7.32
C GLY A 513 17.02 -12.27 -5.87
N VAL A 514 17.94 -11.33 -5.67
CA VAL A 514 18.26 -10.77 -4.35
C VAL A 514 17.86 -9.30 -4.35
N LEU A 515 16.81 -9.00 -3.60
CA LEU A 515 16.32 -7.63 -3.41
C LEU A 515 17.10 -6.95 -2.29
N THR A 516 17.23 -5.64 -2.39
CA THR A 516 18.05 -4.87 -1.46
C THR A 516 17.31 -3.66 -0.90
N GLU A 517 17.61 -3.35 0.37
CA GLU A 517 17.28 -2.08 0.99
C GLU A 517 18.46 -1.59 1.81
N THR A 518 18.66 -0.28 1.84
CA THR A 518 19.71 0.35 2.66
C THR A 518 19.12 1.39 3.58
N ALA A 519 19.62 1.44 4.82
CA ALA A 519 19.16 2.39 5.82
C ALA A 519 20.31 2.83 6.74
N VAL A 520 20.16 4.00 7.35
CA VAL A 520 21.02 4.44 8.46
C VAL A 520 20.22 4.31 9.75
N CYS A 521 20.74 3.51 10.68
CA CYS A 521 20.17 3.31 12.00
C CYS A 521 20.73 4.29 13.03
N ALA A 522 20.14 4.31 14.23
CA ALA A 522 20.66 5.07 15.37
C ALA A 522 22.15 4.73 15.59
N GLY A 523 22.96 5.73 15.94
CA GLY A 523 24.41 5.58 16.05
C GLY A 523 25.18 5.66 14.72
N GLY A 524 24.50 5.94 13.59
CA GLY A 524 25.14 6.14 12.28
C GLY A 524 25.54 4.86 11.54
N SER A 525 25.12 3.70 12.03
CA SER A 525 25.36 2.41 11.36
C SER A 525 24.64 2.37 10.01
N LEU A 526 25.38 2.04 8.94
CA LEU A 526 24.81 1.76 7.62
C LEU A 526 24.37 0.29 7.58
N VAL A 527 23.09 0.06 7.31
CA VAL A 527 22.50 -1.27 7.25
C VAL A 527 22.13 -1.60 5.81
N LEU A 528 22.49 -2.81 5.39
CA LEU A 528 22.07 -3.43 4.13
C LEU A 528 21.21 -4.64 4.43
N HIS A 529 19.97 -4.61 3.96
CA HIS A 529 19.08 -5.76 3.97
C HIS A 529 19.14 -6.46 2.62
N LEU A 530 19.23 -7.78 2.64
CA LEU A 530 19.15 -8.68 1.51
C LEU A 530 17.95 -9.60 1.67
N LEU A 531 17.10 -9.69 0.66
CA LEU A 531 15.91 -10.53 0.67
C LEU A 531 15.85 -11.37 -0.60
N ARG A 532 15.76 -12.69 -0.45
CA ARG A 532 15.65 -13.61 -1.58
C ARG A 532 14.24 -13.64 -2.16
N ALA A 533 14.09 -13.52 -3.45
CA ALA A 533 12.83 -13.74 -4.15
C ALA A 533 12.57 -15.23 -4.43
N ASP A 534 13.63 -16.02 -4.50
CA ASP A 534 13.60 -17.45 -4.80
C ASP A 534 14.10 -18.25 -3.60
N ASN A 535 13.43 -19.36 -3.26
CA ASN A 535 13.74 -20.26 -2.14
C ASN A 535 14.19 -21.65 -2.57
N THR A 536 14.47 -21.86 -3.85
CA THR A 536 14.77 -23.21 -4.36
C THR A 536 16.05 -23.77 -3.76
N ARG A 537 16.98 -22.91 -3.36
CA ARG A 537 18.28 -23.31 -2.79
C ARG A 537 18.93 -22.21 -1.96
N THR A 538 19.78 -22.59 -1.05
CA THR A 538 20.73 -21.71 -0.37
C THR A 538 21.79 -21.23 -1.35
N VAL A 539 22.18 -19.96 -1.27
CA VAL A 539 23.20 -19.36 -2.14
C VAL A 539 24.29 -18.68 -1.33
N ASP A 540 25.45 -18.58 -1.94
CA ASP A 540 26.56 -17.76 -1.47
C ASP A 540 26.61 -16.47 -2.29
N ALA A 541 26.78 -15.34 -1.62
CA ALA A 541 26.77 -14.02 -2.24
C ALA A 541 28.01 -13.20 -1.83
N ASP A 542 28.68 -12.65 -2.81
CA ASP A 542 29.68 -11.60 -2.64
C ASP A 542 29.03 -10.27 -2.99
N VAL A 543 28.96 -9.36 -2.02
CA VAL A 543 28.21 -8.10 -2.13
C VAL A 543 29.17 -6.93 -1.99
N THR A 544 29.03 -5.92 -2.85
CA THR A 544 29.78 -4.67 -2.76
C THR A 544 28.86 -3.53 -2.41
N LEU A 545 28.97 -3.03 -1.19
CA LEU A 545 28.22 -1.86 -0.71
C LEU A 545 29.10 -0.61 -0.83
N ARG A 546 28.68 0.37 -1.64
CA ARG A 546 29.36 1.65 -1.79
C ARG A 546 28.54 2.75 -1.15
N ASP A 547 29.12 3.49 -0.24
CA ASP A 547 28.47 4.64 0.41
C ASP A 547 29.53 5.57 1.01
N ALA A 548 29.33 6.87 0.86
CA ALA A 548 30.27 7.87 1.38
C ALA A 548 30.41 7.89 2.92
N ARG A 549 29.57 7.19 3.66
CA ARG A 549 29.65 7.02 5.11
C ARG A 549 30.60 5.94 5.55
N ILE A 550 30.97 5.02 4.65
CA ILE A 550 31.87 3.91 4.96
C ILE A 550 33.30 4.46 5.10
N ARG A 551 33.93 4.11 6.21
CA ARG A 551 35.30 4.52 6.54
C ARG A 551 36.17 3.32 6.86
N PRO A 552 37.49 3.38 6.59
CA PRO A 552 38.43 2.37 7.05
C PRO A 552 38.35 2.18 8.57
N GLY A 553 38.42 0.94 9.03
CA GLY A 553 38.32 0.57 10.43
C GLY A 553 36.87 0.28 10.92
N MET A 554 35.85 0.56 10.11
CA MET A 554 34.49 0.08 10.42
C MET A 554 34.43 -1.45 10.39
N ARG A 555 33.54 -2.01 11.21
CA ARG A 555 33.27 -3.45 11.28
C ARG A 555 31.94 -3.78 10.62
N ALA A 556 31.87 -4.96 10.00
CA ALA A 556 30.63 -5.52 9.48
C ALA A 556 30.15 -6.68 10.36
N ALA A 557 28.87 -6.68 10.69
CA ALA A 557 28.20 -7.76 11.42
C ALA A 557 26.94 -8.19 10.66
N LEU A 558 26.65 -9.50 10.66
CA LEU A 558 25.48 -10.07 9.98
C LEU A 558 24.52 -10.68 10.99
N CYS A 559 23.24 -10.42 10.76
CA CYS A 559 22.11 -11.09 11.41
C CYS A 559 21.21 -11.73 10.33
N SER A 560 20.70 -12.92 10.58
CA SER A 560 19.77 -13.62 9.68
C SER A 560 18.84 -14.52 10.47
N MET A 561 17.64 -14.76 9.93
CA MET A 561 16.74 -15.84 10.41
C MET A 561 17.17 -17.21 9.88
N ASP A 562 18.01 -17.24 8.86
CA ASP A 562 18.48 -18.48 8.23
C ASP A 562 19.58 -19.10 9.09
N GLU A 563 19.35 -20.32 9.58
CA GLU A 563 20.41 -21.10 10.25
C GLU A 563 21.58 -21.33 9.29
N GLY A 564 22.81 -21.00 9.74
CA GLY A 564 24.02 -21.16 8.92
C GLY A 564 24.27 -20.03 7.93
N CYS A 565 23.46 -18.98 7.87
CA CYS A 565 23.81 -17.77 7.14
C CYS A 565 24.84 -16.96 7.93
N ILE A 566 26.05 -16.83 7.37
CA ILE A 566 27.18 -16.19 8.02
C ILE A 566 27.90 -15.18 7.14
N LEU A 567 28.52 -14.18 7.76
CA LEU A 567 29.52 -13.32 7.14
C LEU A 567 30.88 -14.02 7.23
N SER A 568 31.28 -14.72 6.17
CA SER A 568 32.53 -15.51 6.15
C SER A 568 33.80 -14.65 6.00
N GLY A 569 33.64 -13.38 5.66
CA GLY A 569 34.71 -12.39 5.58
C GLY A 569 34.18 -11.06 5.07
N TYR A 570 34.93 -10.01 5.36
CA TYR A 570 34.65 -8.68 4.84
C TYR A 570 35.92 -7.86 4.72
N GLU A 571 35.87 -6.85 3.87
CA GLU A 571 36.91 -5.84 3.70
C GLU A 571 36.21 -4.46 3.67
N VAL A 572 36.66 -3.52 4.48
CA VAL A 572 36.12 -2.16 4.54
C VAL A 572 37.24 -1.18 4.21
N THR A 573 37.01 -0.39 3.17
CA THR A 573 37.91 0.68 2.71
C THR A 573 37.14 2.01 2.70
N GLU A 574 37.77 3.08 2.24
CA GLU A 574 37.08 4.37 2.10
C GLU A 574 35.97 4.27 1.06
N GLY A 575 34.75 4.51 1.47
CA GLY A 575 33.58 4.51 0.59
C GLY A 575 33.07 3.13 0.15
N GLU A 576 33.70 2.01 0.54
CA GLU A 576 33.32 0.68 0.05
C GLU A 576 33.44 -0.39 1.15
N ALA A 577 32.43 -1.27 1.24
CA ALA A 577 32.48 -2.51 2.00
C ALA A 577 32.22 -3.71 1.08
N ARG A 578 33.16 -4.66 1.05
CA ARG A 578 33.01 -5.95 0.36
C ARG A 578 32.66 -7.02 1.37
N LEU A 579 31.54 -7.69 1.17
CA LEU A 579 30.94 -8.61 2.11
C LEU A 579 30.85 -10.00 1.47
N ARG A 580 31.34 -11.03 2.16
CA ARG A 580 31.25 -12.44 1.71
C ARG A 580 30.23 -13.17 2.58
N ILE A 581 29.01 -13.31 2.08
CA ILE A 581 27.88 -13.93 2.75
C ILE A 581 27.75 -15.36 2.26
N ARG A 582 27.64 -16.32 3.18
CA ARG A 582 27.47 -17.73 2.87
C ARG A 582 26.19 -18.25 3.52
N GLY A 583 25.47 -19.11 2.82
CA GLY A 583 24.28 -19.73 3.35
C GLY A 583 23.02 -18.86 3.31
N LEU A 584 22.93 -17.86 2.44
CA LEU A 584 21.74 -17.02 2.28
C LEU A 584 20.59 -17.82 1.65
N ARG A 585 19.48 -17.95 2.38
CA ARG A 585 18.31 -18.71 1.96
C ARG A 585 17.07 -17.83 1.84
N THR A 586 16.72 -17.06 2.87
CA THR A 586 15.57 -16.18 2.89
C THR A 586 15.97 -14.71 3.00
N MET A 587 16.75 -14.36 4.01
CA MET A 587 17.16 -12.98 4.23
C MET A 587 18.46 -12.87 5.03
N ALA A 588 19.16 -11.77 4.84
CA ALA A 588 20.26 -11.36 5.71
C ALA A 588 20.27 -9.85 5.90
N THR A 589 20.69 -9.40 7.05
CA THR A 589 20.90 -7.99 7.39
C THR A 589 22.36 -7.80 7.80
N VAL A 590 23.08 -6.92 7.11
CA VAL A 590 24.47 -6.59 7.45
C VAL A 590 24.54 -5.13 7.93
N ALA A 591 25.04 -4.94 9.13
CA ALA A 591 25.35 -3.63 9.68
C ALA A 591 26.85 -3.33 9.49
N VAL A 592 27.17 -2.13 8.97
CA VAL A 592 28.54 -1.58 8.88
C VAL A 592 28.62 -0.38 9.79
N ALA A 593 29.43 -0.47 10.84
CA ALA A 593 29.50 0.54 11.90
C ALA A 593 30.94 0.76 12.37
N GLY A 594 31.22 1.97 12.91
CA GLY A 594 32.47 2.24 13.64
C GLY A 594 32.55 1.42 14.93
N GLU A 595 33.72 1.32 15.52
CA GLU A 595 33.86 0.84 16.90
C GLU A 595 33.20 1.87 17.84
N GLU A 596 32.32 1.40 18.73
CA GLU A 596 31.80 2.21 19.83
C GLU A 596 32.88 2.53 20.86
#